data_e07305be74411df6f8fa45d409906101
#
_entry.id   e07305be74411df6f8fa45d409906101
#
_cell.length_a   1.000
_cell.length_b   1.000
_cell.length_c   1.000
_cell.angle_alpha   90.00
_cell.angle_beta   90.00
_cell.angle_gamma   90.00
#
_symmetry.space_group_name_H-M   'P 1'
#
loop_
_entity.id
_entity.type
_entity.pdbx_description
1 polymer ?
#
loop_
_entity_poly.entity_id
_entity_poly.type
_entity_poly.pdbx_seq_one_letter_code
_entity_poly.pdbx_strand_id
1 'polypeptide(L)'
;MDKNPFEYAPAPESRALVSIKAQYGLFINGAWVEPKTKDKFSTINPANEEVLSKISQASDSDVDRAVKAARAAYLKTWSKMPGKERGKYLFRIARIMQERAREFAV
;
A
#
# COMPACT_ATOMS: atom_id res chain seq x y z
N MET A 1 41.72 8.82 5.84
CA MET A 1 40.26 8.64 5.62
C MET A 1 40.12 7.94 4.27
N ASP A 2 40.04 6.62 4.32
CA ASP A 2 39.90 5.82 3.10
C ASP A 2 38.50 6.02 2.58
N LYS A 3 38.37 6.75 1.45
CA LYS A 3 37.10 6.79 0.71
C LYS A 3 36.90 5.41 0.11
N ASN A 4 35.82 4.77 0.50
CA ASN A 4 35.40 3.51 -0.11
C ASN A 4 35.26 3.72 -1.62
N PRO A 5 36.06 3.06 -2.47
CA PRO A 5 36.02 3.26 -3.91
C PRO A 5 34.71 2.79 -4.57
N PHE A 6 33.82 2.17 -3.80
CA PHE A 6 32.51 1.69 -4.23
C PHE A 6 31.33 2.53 -3.70
N GLU A 7 31.58 3.80 -3.37
CA GLU A 7 30.47 4.70 -3.01
C GLU A 7 29.73 5.09 -4.30
N TYR A 8 28.63 4.40 -4.56
CA TYR A 8 27.76 4.71 -5.69
C TYR A 8 27.03 6.03 -5.46
N ALA A 9 26.94 6.84 -6.52
CA ALA A 9 26.09 8.01 -6.48
C ALA A 9 24.64 7.61 -6.13
N PRO A 10 23.91 8.40 -5.32
CA PRO A 10 22.51 8.12 -5.04
C PRO A 10 21.73 7.95 -6.34
N ALA A 11 20.92 6.90 -6.44
CA ALA A 11 20.05 6.71 -7.59
C ALA A 11 19.12 7.93 -7.76
N PRO A 12 18.76 8.32 -9.00
CA PRO A 12 17.78 9.39 -9.24
C PRO A 12 16.44 9.15 -8.51
N GLU A 13 16.12 7.89 -8.23
CA GLU A 13 14.96 7.42 -7.49
C GLU A 13 15.23 7.35 -5.98
N SER A 14 15.84 8.37 -5.42
CA SER A 14 16.11 8.43 -3.98
C SER A 14 14.81 8.34 -3.17
N ARG A 15 14.89 7.81 -1.94
CA ARG A 15 13.76 7.68 -0.99
C ARG A 15 13.03 9.01 -0.69
N ALA A 16 13.60 10.15 -1.07
CA ALA A 16 12.95 11.46 -0.94
C ALA A 16 11.63 11.57 -1.72
N LEU A 17 11.39 10.69 -2.70
CA LEU A 17 10.14 10.64 -3.46
C LEU A 17 9.00 9.93 -2.71
N VAL A 18 9.32 9.17 -1.66
CA VAL A 18 8.34 8.35 -0.93
C VAL A 18 8.40 8.66 0.56
N SER A 19 7.27 9.03 1.14
CA SER A 19 7.14 9.21 2.58
C SER A 19 6.49 7.97 3.20
N ILE A 20 7.31 7.09 3.76
CA ILE A 20 6.84 5.90 4.47
C ILE A 20 6.54 6.29 5.92
N LYS A 21 5.32 6.04 6.38
CA LYS A 21 4.92 6.27 7.77
C LYS A 21 5.56 5.24 8.69
N ALA A 22 5.81 5.63 9.94
CA ALA A 22 6.35 4.73 10.96
C ALA A 22 5.43 3.51 11.22
N GLN A 23 4.13 3.64 10.97
CA GLN A 23 3.18 2.53 11.11
C GLN A 23 1.94 2.70 10.23
N TYR A 24 1.34 1.57 9.87
CA TYR A 24 0.11 1.48 9.08
C TYR A 24 -0.91 0.57 9.78
N GLY A 25 -2.16 1.03 9.81
CA GLY A 25 -3.33 0.24 10.20
C GLY A 25 -3.86 -0.63 9.05
N LEU A 26 -5.06 -1.16 9.24
CA LEU A 26 -5.81 -1.85 8.19
C LEU A 26 -6.60 -0.85 7.36
N PHE A 27 -6.69 -1.07 6.05
CA PHE A 27 -7.54 -0.26 5.17
C PHE A 27 -8.76 -1.07 4.76
N ILE A 28 -9.94 -0.75 5.36
CA ILE A 28 -11.18 -1.50 5.16
C ILE A 28 -12.32 -0.53 4.87
N ASN A 29 -13.10 -0.81 3.85
CA ASN A 29 -14.28 -0.02 3.46
C ASN A 29 -13.97 1.48 3.22
N GLY A 30 -12.84 1.77 2.60
CA GLY A 30 -12.42 3.13 2.27
C GLY A 30 -11.84 3.94 3.43
N ALA A 31 -11.58 3.32 4.58
CA ALA A 31 -11.03 3.98 5.76
C ALA A 31 -9.88 3.20 6.39
N TRP A 32 -8.96 3.93 7.02
CA TRP A 32 -7.94 3.34 7.89
C TRP A 32 -8.56 2.99 9.23
N VAL A 33 -8.40 1.76 9.67
CA VAL A 33 -8.94 1.24 10.93
C VAL A 33 -7.87 0.49 11.71
N GLU A 34 -7.94 0.56 13.03
CA GLU A 34 -7.09 -0.27 13.88
C GLU A 34 -7.67 -1.69 13.98
N PRO A 35 -6.81 -2.71 13.99
CA PRO A 35 -7.25 -4.08 14.22
C PRO A 35 -7.75 -4.26 15.66
N LYS A 36 -8.55 -5.30 15.88
CA LYS A 36 -9.00 -5.66 17.23
C LYS A 36 -7.84 -6.11 18.12
N THR A 37 -6.87 -6.80 17.55
CA THR A 37 -5.60 -7.11 18.19
C THR A 37 -4.63 -5.96 17.95
N LYS A 38 -3.78 -5.66 18.94
CA LYS A 38 -2.75 -4.62 18.77
C LYS A 38 -1.44 -5.16 18.20
N ASP A 39 -1.49 -6.37 17.63
CA ASP A 39 -0.32 -7.04 17.11
C ASP A 39 0.17 -6.35 15.82
N LYS A 40 1.47 -6.22 15.71
CA LYS A 40 2.15 -5.59 14.56
C LYS A 40 3.38 -6.40 14.19
N PHE A 41 3.71 -6.39 12.91
CA PHE A 41 4.99 -6.92 12.42
C PHE A 41 5.78 -5.83 11.71
N SER A 42 7.10 -5.99 11.66
CA SER A 42 7.98 -5.05 10.97
C SER A 42 8.16 -5.44 9.51
N THR A 43 8.05 -4.45 8.63
CA THR A 43 8.48 -4.57 7.24
C THR A 43 9.93 -4.15 7.16
N ILE A 44 10.77 -5.00 6.58
CA ILE A 44 12.21 -4.82 6.52
C ILE A 44 12.66 -4.54 5.09
N ASN A 45 13.55 -3.59 4.91
CA ASN A 45 14.22 -3.35 3.64
C ASN A 45 15.24 -4.47 3.38
N PRO A 46 15.08 -5.29 2.35
CA PRO A 46 15.99 -6.41 2.10
C PRO A 46 17.41 -5.98 1.70
N ALA A 47 17.60 -4.72 1.27
CA ALA A 47 18.91 -4.25 0.83
C ALA A 47 19.85 -3.89 2.00
N ASN A 48 19.31 -3.46 3.14
CA ASN A 48 20.10 -3.00 4.29
C ASN A 48 19.55 -3.47 5.65
N GLU A 49 18.54 -4.33 5.65
CA GLU A 49 17.90 -4.91 6.84
C GLU A 49 17.28 -3.88 7.81
N GLU A 50 17.14 -2.63 7.40
CA GLU A 50 16.47 -1.61 8.22
C GLU A 50 14.95 -1.79 8.24
N VAL A 51 14.35 -1.49 9.39
CA VAL A 51 12.90 -1.48 9.53
C VAL A 51 12.32 -0.27 8.81
N LEU A 52 11.47 -0.52 7.81
CA LEU A 52 10.77 0.52 7.04
C LEU A 52 9.53 1.04 7.79
N SER A 53 8.74 0.14 8.33
CA SER A 53 7.47 0.46 8.99
C SER A 53 6.98 -0.69 9.85
N LYS A 54 6.05 -0.41 10.76
CA LYS A 54 5.28 -1.41 11.50
C LYS A 54 3.88 -1.54 10.90
N ILE A 55 3.52 -2.76 10.55
CA ILE A 55 2.23 -3.07 9.90
C ILE A 55 1.33 -3.78 10.90
N SER A 56 0.08 -3.38 10.98
CA SER A 56 -0.90 -4.03 11.83
C SER A 56 -1.21 -5.45 11.35
N GLN A 57 -1.17 -6.42 12.27
CA GLN A 57 -1.56 -7.80 12.02
C GLN A 57 -3.07 -7.92 12.07
N ALA A 58 -3.70 -8.34 10.97
CA ALA A 58 -5.13 -8.59 10.92
C ALA A 58 -5.47 -9.90 11.67
N SER A 59 -6.56 -9.87 12.43
CA SER A 59 -7.20 -11.08 12.97
C SER A 59 -8.19 -11.67 11.98
N ASP A 60 -8.63 -12.91 12.21
CA ASP A 60 -9.67 -13.55 11.39
C ASP A 60 -10.94 -12.69 11.30
N SER A 61 -11.33 -12.06 12.43
CA SER A 61 -12.49 -11.16 12.45
C SER A 61 -12.28 -9.87 11.65
N ASP A 62 -11.05 -9.39 11.50
CA ASP A 62 -10.74 -8.23 10.66
C ASP A 62 -10.80 -8.61 9.18
N VAL A 63 -10.29 -9.80 8.82
CA VAL A 63 -10.41 -10.35 7.46
C VAL A 63 -11.86 -10.56 7.09
N ASP A 64 -12.69 -11.16 7.97
CA ASP A 64 -14.12 -11.35 7.74
C ASP A 64 -14.85 -10.01 7.53
N ARG A 65 -14.51 -8.99 8.31
CA ARG A 65 -15.03 -7.62 8.15
C ARG A 65 -14.65 -7.02 6.78
N ALA A 66 -13.41 -7.22 6.35
CA ALA A 66 -12.95 -6.74 5.05
C ALA A 66 -13.69 -7.43 3.89
N VAL A 67 -13.85 -8.76 3.96
CA VAL A 67 -14.58 -9.54 2.96
C VAL A 67 -16.05 -9.14 2.91
N LYS A 68 -16.70 -8.96 4.05
CA LYS A 68 -18.10 -8.48 4.11
C LYS A 68 -18.26 -7.09 3.49
N ALA A 69 -17.33 -6.18 3.75
CA ALA A 69 -17.34 -4.84 3.16
C ALA A 69 -17.19 -4.89 1.63
N ALA A 70 -16.23 -5.69 1.14
CA ALA A 70 -16.02 -5.89 -0.29
C ALA A 70 -17.26 -6.51 -0.97
N ARG A 71 -17.86 -7.53 -0.36
CA ARG A 71 -19.07 -8.18 -0.86
C ARG A 71 -20.26 -7.22 -0.91
N ALA A 72 -20.43 -6.42 0.12
CA ALA A 72 -21.49 -5.41 0.16
C ALA A 72 -21.30 -4.35 -0.93
N ALA A 73 -20.10 -3.84 -1.14
CA ALA A 73 -19.77 -2.89 -2.21
C ALA A 73 -20.04 -3.48 -3.60
N TYR A 74 -19.67 -4.75 -3.81
CA TYR A 74 -19.96 -5.46 -5.05
C TYR A 74 -21.47 -5.53 -5.32
N LEU A 75 -22.26 -6.04 -4.37
CA LEU A 75 -23.70 -6.24 -4.54
C LEU A 75 -24.47 -4.93 -4.65
N LYS A 76 -24.05 -3.90 -3.90
CA LYS A 76 -24.72 -2.60 -3.87
C LYS A 76 -24.47 -1.79 -5.14
N THR A 77 -23.27 -1.76 -5.65
CA THR A 77 -22.85 -0.81 -6.68
C THR A 77 -22.21 -1.50 -7.89
N TRP A 78 -21.12 -2.23 -7.67
CA TRP A 78 -20.25 -2.68 -8.76
C TRP A 78 -20.91 -3.68 -9.70
N SER A 79 -21.68 -4.64 -9.18
CA SER A 79 -22.39 -5.64 -9.99
C SER A 79 -23.46 -5.04 -10.90
N LYS A 80 -24.02 -3.89 -10.51
CA LYS A 80 -25.10 -3.18 -11.25
C LYS A 80 -24.54 -2.18 -12.25
N MET A 81 -23.25 -1.88 -12.16
CA MET A 81 -22.60 -0.88 -13.00
C MET A 81 -22.31 -1.47 -14.39
N PRO A 82 -22.71 -0.78 -15.49
CA PRO A 82 -22.39 -1.21 -16.86
C PRO A 82 -20.88 -1.36 -17.06
N GLY A 83 -20.46 -2.30 -17.91
CA GLY A 83 -19.05 -2.55 -18.21
C GLY A 83 -18.29 -1.30 -18.67
N LYS A 84 -18.93 -0.45 -19.47
CA LYS A 84 -18.38 0.85 -19.92
C LYS A 84 -18.01 1.76 -18.74
N GLU A 85 -18.85 1.83 -17.72
CA GLU A 85 -18.58 2.65 -16.53
C GLU A 85 -17.48 2.04 -15.66
N ARG A 86 -17.49 0.72 -15.48
CA ARG A 86 -16.40 0.02 -14.78
C ARG A 86 -15.06 0.25 -15.47
N GLY A 87 -15.04 0.23 -16.81
CA GLY A 87 -13.85 0.52 -17.60
C GLY A 87 -13.25 1.90 -17.34
N LYS A 88 -14.08 2.92 -17.12
CA LYS A 88 -13.59 4.28 -16.77
C LYS A 88 -12.80 4.29 -15.45
N TYR A 89 -13.24 3.54 -14.43
CA TYR A 89 -12.52 3.44 -13.17
C TYR A 89 -11.17 2.74 -13.34
N LEU A 90 -11.13 1.64 -14.10
CA LEU A 90 -9.87 0.93 -14.38
C LEU A 90 -8.89 1.81 -15.14
N PHE A 91 -9.38 2.56 -16.13
CA PHE A 91 -8.57 3.51 -16.91
C PHE A 91 -8.01 4.62 -16.03
N ARG A 92 -8.81 5.15 -15.08
CA ARG A 92 -8.37 6.16 -14.13
C ARG A 92 -7.29 5.63 -13.19
N ILE A 93 -7.44 4.40 -12.70
CA ILE A 93 -6.43 3.73 -11.88
C ILE A 93 -5.12 3.62 -12.66
N ALA A 94 -5.16 3.14 -13.90
CA ALA A 94 -3.98 3.01 -14.76
C ALA A 94 -3.27 4.36 -14.97
N ARG A 95 -4.02 5.43 -15.19
CA ARG A 95 -3.44 6.78 -15.31
C ARG A 95 -2.76 7.25 -14.05
N ILE A 96 -3.40 7.08 -12.89
CA ILE A 96 -2.81 7.45 -11.59
C ILE A 96 -1.53 6.64 -11.33
N MET A 97 -1.52 5.35 -11.66
CA MET A 97 -0.30 4.53 -11.57
C MET A 97 0.81 5.05 -12.48
N GLN A 98 0.49 5.46 -13.70
CA GLN A 98 1.45 6.07 -14.62
C GLN A 98 2.00 7.40 -14.09
N GLU A 99 1.14 8.28 -13.58
CA GLU A 99 1.53 9.58 -13.02
C GLU A 99 2.43 9.42 -11.79
N ARG A 100 2.25 8.34 -11.02
CA ARG A 100 2.99 8.03 -9.80
C ARG A 100 3.98 6.87 -9.98
N ALA A 101 4.38 6.57 -11.21
CA ALA A 101 5.22 5.41 -11.53
C ALA A 101 6.53 5.36 -10.72
N ARG A 102 7.16 6.50 -10.50
CA ARG A 102 8.42 6.57 -9.73
C ARG A 102 8.21 6.25 -8.25
N GLU A 103 7.09 6.68 -7.65
CA GLU A 103 6.74 6.32 -6.26
C GLU A 103 6.55 4.81 -6.09
N PHE A 104 5.95 4.16 -7.10
CA PHE A 104 5.75 2.71 -7.08
C PHE A 104 7.05 1.92 -7.35
N ALA A 105 8.01 2.53 -8.04
CA ALA A 105 9.29 1.89 -8.36
C ALA A 105 10.29 1.91 -7.19
N VAL A 106 10.18 2.87 -6.29
CA VAL A 106 11.06 3.05 -5.13
C VAL A 106 10.50 2.33 -3.91
#